data_0af1035117fe286f9bbd350e5e3332e5
#
_entry.id   0af1035117fe286f9bbd350e5e3332e5
#
_cell.length_a   1.000
_cell.length_b   1.000
_cell.length_c   1.000
_cell.angle_alpha   90.00
_cell.angle_beta   90.00
_cell.angle_gamma   90.00
#
_symmetry.space_group_name_H-M   'P 1'
#
loop_
_entity.id
_entity.type
_entity.pdbx_description
1 polymer ?
#
loop_
_entity_poly.entity_id
_entity_poly.type
_entity_poly.pdbx_seq_one_letter_code
_entity_poly.pdbx_strand_id
1 'polypeptide(L)'
;MTTATAPSPTSTAPTPHQVWKRARGLLIALLILVIAGVTFAAVRSGTNYGHLDPRSTDAKGSRAAAELLKARGISVTVATTLDEATTAAGPDTTLLVTGPNLLTPTQQRRLHGATSASTGRTVLIAPGPAAASRLSPGVRTEPHRPVAPLPPSCAFPAARSAGTADMGGVRYTAPDSTATACYPSDGSPSLLILKHRGDGDTVLLGSPDFLRNERLDQQGNASLALQLLGSRPHLVWYLPSLADPSATSDDGSPDNNNDTDSDGNGGEASGEESDFLDLIPSGWLWGTLQLTLAAVLAAIWRGRRLGPLVVERLPVSIRASESAEGRAGLYRKANARERAAESLRAAARTRIARLAGVTAREAHTSDVLLPAVYARTTTTGDDLSTLLFGPAPADDAALVLLAEHLDALEREVRTS
;
A
#
# COMPACT_ATOMS: atom_id res chain seq x y z
N MET A 1 -54.33 48.97 -8.11
CA MET A 1 -52.90 48.68 -7.77
C MET A 1 -52.83 47.30 -7.24
N THR A 2 -52.49 46.34 -8.11
CA THR A 2 -52.36 44.91 -7.76
C THR A 2 -50.87 44.60 -7.86
N THR A 3 -50.26 44.42 -6.71
CA THR A 3 -48.86 44.01 -6.59
C THR A 3 -48.69 42.55 -7.01
N ALA A 4 -47.97 42.31 -8.10
CA ALA A 4 -47.58 41.00 -8.53
C ALA A 4 -46.45 40.47 -7.63
N THR A 5 -46.74 39.41 -6.88
CA THR A 5 -45.75 38.65 -6.08
C THR A 5 -44.88 37.81 -7.00
N ALA A 6 -43.59 38.08 -7.00
CA ALA A 6 -42.62 37.29 -7.75
C ALA A 6 -42.52 35.87 -7.20
N PRO A 7 -42.46 34.83 -8.04
CA PRO A 7 -42.30 33.45 -7.58
C PRO A 7 -40.92 33.24 -6.97
N SER A 8 -40.89 32.69 -5.76
CA SER A 8 -39.65 32.26 -5.08
C SER A 8 -38.92 31.14 -5.84
N PRO A 9 -37.60 31.22 -5.99
CA PRO A 9 -36.85 30.15 -6.64
C PRO A 9 -36.82 28.91 -5.75
N THR A 10 -37.46 27.81 -6.18
CA THR A 10 -37.54 26.52 -5.48
C THR A 10 -36.37 25.57 -5.80
N SER A 11 -35.18 26.09 -6.15
CA SER A 11 -34.01 25.28 -6.36
C SER A 11 -33.18 25.18 -5.08
N THR A 12 -33.30 24.05 -4.34
CA THR A 12 -32.49 23.68 -3.17
C THR A 12 -31.15 23.05 -3.53
N ALA A 13 -30.74 23.08 -4.79
CA ALA A 13 -29.43 22.58 -5.20
C ALA A 13 -28.32 23.49 -4.63
N PRO A 14 -27.33 22.93 -3.87
CA PRO A 14 -26.23 23.72 -3.35
C PRO A 14 -25.43 24.31 -4.51
N THR A 15 -25.16 25.63 -4.45
CA THR A 15 -24.39 26.29 -5.50
C THR A 15 -22.97 25.71 -5.57
N PRO A 16 -22.31 25.68 -6.76
CA PRO A 16 -20.95 25.18 -6.93
C PRO A 16 -19.97 25.81 -5.93
N HIS A 17 -20.20 27.04 -5.55
CA HIS A 17 -19.37 27.79 -4.58
C HIS A 17 -19.52 27.31 -3.14
N GLN A 18 -20.70 26.86 -2.72
CA GLN A 18 -20.91 26.27 -1.40
C GLN A 18 -20.32 24.88 -1.28
N VAL A 19 -20.40 24.09 -2.36
CA VAL A 19 -19.75 22.76 -2.45
C VAL A 19 -18.23 22.93 -2.39
N TRP A 20 -17.67 23.90 -3.09
CA TRP A 20 -16.24 24.23 -3.07
C TRP A 20 -15.74 24.66 -1.69
N LYS A 21 -16.47 25.53 -0.97
CA LYS A 21 -16.09 25.93 0.40
C LYS A 21 -16.07 24.75 1.39
N ARG A 22 -17.01 23.81 1.28
CA ARG A 22 -17.05 22.61 2.12
C ARG A 22 -15.96 21.60 1.72
N ALA A 23 -15.73 21.43 0.42
CA ALA A 23 -14.68 20.54 -0.09
C ALA A 23 -13.28 21.04 0.24
N ARG A 24 -13.05 22.37 0.22
CA ARG A 24 -11.76 22.98 0.56
C ARG A 24 -11.34 22.68 2.01
N GLY A 25 -12.27 22.72 2.97
CA GLY A 25 -11.98 22.35 4.36
C GLY A 25 -11.54 20.90 4.51
N LEU A 26 -12.24 19.98 3.83
CA LEU A 26 -11.89 18.55 3.79
C LEU A 26 -10.56 18.30 3.09
N LEU A 27 -10.28 18.97 1.99
CA LEU A 27 -9.01 18.85 1.27
C LEU A 27 -7.83 19.38 2.09
N ILE A 28 -8.00 20.49 2.81
CA ILE A 28 -6.97 21.02 3.71
C ILE A 28 -6.75 20.07 4.89
N ALA A 29 -7.79 19.53 5.49
CA ALA A 29 -7.66 18.54 6.57
C ALA A 29 -6.94 17.27 6.09
N LEU A 30 -7.27 16.78 4.90
CA LEU A 30 -6.60 15.63 4.28
C LEU A 30 -5.12 15.93 3.99
N LEU A 31 -4.83 17.12 3.47
CA LEU A 31 -3.45 17.55 3.19
C LEU A 31 -2.63 17.63 4.48
N ILE A 32 -3.18 18.20 5.55
CA ILE A 32 -2.53 18.27 6.87
C ILE A 32 -2.27 16.85 7.40
N LEU A 33 -3.22 15.94 7.26
CA LEU A 33 -3.10 14.56 7.72
C LEU A 33 -2.03 13.79 6.91
N VAL A 34 -1.96 14.01 5.60
CA VAL A 34 -0.92 13.45 4.73
C VAL A 34 0.46 14.01 5.09
N ILE A 35 0.58 15.33 5.28
CA ILE A 35 1.84 15.97 5.69
C ILE A 35 2.26 15.45 7.07
N ALA A 36 1.34 15.38 8.04
CA ALA A 36 1.63 14.84 9.36
C ALA A 36 2.03 13.36 9.29
N GLY A 37 1.38 12.56 8.46
CA GLY A 37 1.73 11.16 8.21
C GLY A 37 3.11 11.01 7.57
N VAL A 38 3.41 11.81 6.56
CA VAL A 38 4.73 11.80 5.88
C VAL A 38 5.83 12.30 6.83
N THR A 39 5.61 13.37 7.58
CA THR A 39 6.59 13.87 8.56
C THR A 39 6.79 12.86 9.70
N PHE A 40 5.73 12.25 10.21
CA PHE A 40 5.83 11.20 11.22
C PHE A 40 6.55 9.95 10.68
N ALA A 41 6.24 9.53 9.45
CA ALA A 41 6.95 8.44 8.78
C ALA A 41 8.43 8.80 8.53
N ALA A 42 8.74 10.03 8.10
CA ALA A 42 10.11 10.49 7.89
C ALA A 42 10.92 10.59 9.19
N VAL A 43 10.30 11.03 10.29
CA VAL A 43 10.94 11.06 11.62
C VAL A 43 11.15 9.64 12.15
N ARG A 44 10.23 8.71 11.85
CA ARG A 44 10.33 7.31 12.29
C ARG A 44 11.17 6.44 11.34
N SER A 45 11.32 6.82 10.08
CA SER A 45 12.22 6.16 9.11
C SER A 45 13.68 6.61 9.24
N GLY A 46 13.99 7.42 10.26
CA GLY A 46 15.36 7.70 10.65
C GLY A 46 16.06 6.37 10.90
N THR A 47 16.78 5.89 9.87
CA THR A 47 17.65 4.71 9.84
C THR A 47 17.15 3.58 10.74
N ASN A 48 16.26 2.71 10.22
CA ASN A 48 15.99 1.42 10.83
C ASN A 48 17.26 0.58 10.74
N TYR A 49 18.16 0.82 11.68
CA TYR A 49 19.30 -0.04 11.87
C TYR A 49 18.78 -1.42 12.29
N GLY A 50 19.34 -2.47 11.66
CA GLY A 50 18.90 -3.83 11.91
C GLY A 50 19.13 -4.34 13.33
N HIS A 51 18.76 -5.57 13.54
CA HIS A 51 19.01 -6.32 14.77
C HIS A 51 20.50 -6.32 15.10
N LEU A 52 20.85 -6.08 16.37
CA LEU A 52 22.23 -5.97 16.89
C LEU A 52 23.10 -4.87 16.21
N ASP A 53 22.51 -3.89 15.53
CA ASP A 53 23.28 -2.79 14.99
C ASP A 53 23.78 -1.89 16.12
N PRO A 54 25.10 -1.59 16.20
CA PRO A 54 25.67 -0.75 17.25
C PRO A 54 25.30 0.73 17.12
N ARG A 55 24.58 1.10 16.07
CA ARG A 55 24.05 2.45 15.85
C ARG A 55 22.58 2.56 16.28
N SER A 56 21.88 1.42 16.42
CA SER A 56 20.45 1.37 16.73
C SER A 56 20.16 1.59 18.21
N THR A 57 19.23 2.51 18.48
CA THR A 57 18.67 2.74 19.83
C THR A 57 17.46 1.83 20.13
N ASP A 58 16.99 1.04 19.16
CA ASP A 58 15.86 0.15 19.34
C ASP A 58 16.12 -0.90 20.39
N ALA A 59 15.08 -1.49 20.97
CA ALA A 59 15.16 -2.55 21.95
C ALA A 59 16.09 -3.70 21.51
N LYS A 60 15.97 -4.11 20.24
CA LYS A 60 16.79 -5.18 19.62
C LYS A 60 18.13 -4.70 19.04
N GLY A 61 18.43 -3.39 19.09
CA GLY A 61 19.74 -2.84 18.75
C GLY A 61 20.80 -3.08 19.82
N SER A 62 22.05 -2.62 19.57
CA SER A 62 23.17 -2.80 20.49
C SER A 62 23.97 -1.53 20.74
N ARG A 63 23.35 -0.35 20.57
CA ARG A 63 24.05 0.93 20.77
C ARG A 63 24.60 1.10 22.17
N ALA A 64 23.83 0.67 23.19
CA ALA A 64 24.28 0.77 24.55
C ALA A 64 25.60 0.01 24.81
N ALA A 65 25.73 -1.21 24.28
CA ALA A 65 26.96 -1.99 24.37
C ALA A 65 28.12 -1.30 23.63
N ALA A 66 27.88 -0.76 22.43
CA ALA A 66 28.90 -0.07 21.65
C ALA A 66 29.40 1.21 22.35
N GLU A 67 28.50 2.02 22.92
CA GLU A 67 28.87 3.24 23.64
C GLU A 67 29.65 2.92 24.94
N LEU A 68 29.26 1.85 25.66
CA LEU A 68 30.03 1.41 26.84
C LEU A 68 31.43 0.92 26.47
N LEU A 69 31.60 0.25 25.33
CA LEU A 69 32.93 -0.17 24.84
C LEU A 69 33.79 1.05 24.47
N LYS A 70 33.22 2.01 23.73
CA LYS A 70 33.89 3.28 23.41
C LYS A 70 34.32 4.06 24.66
N ALA A 71 33.45 4.12 25.69
CA ALA A 71 33.77 4.75 26.95
C ALA A 71 34.92 4.08 27.70
N ARG A 72 35.22 2.81 27.38
CA ARG A 72 36.39 2.07 27.89
C ARG A 72 37.63 2.18 26.99
N GLY A 73 37.57 3.02 25.95
CA GLY A 73 38.69 3.23 25.03
C GLY A 73 38.80 2.21 23.89
N ILE A 74 37.79 1.38 23.70
CA ILE A 74 37.77 0.40 22.58
C ILE A 74 37.33 1.14 21.31
N SER A 75 38.13 1.05 20.24
CA SER A 75 37.74 1.56 18.92
C SER A 75 36.73 0.62 18.26
N VAL A 76 35.50 1.13 18.06
CA VAL A 76 34.41 0.33 17.44
C VAL A 76 34.21 0.76 15.99
N THR A 77 34.47 -0.13 15.05
CA THR A 77 34.27 0.06 13.61
C THR A 77 33.16 -0.89 13.12
N VAL A 78 32.24 -0.37 12.33
CA VAL A 78 31.16 -1.18 11.74
C VAL A 78 31.59 -1.60 10.33
N ALA A 79 31.54 -2.88 10.06
CA ALA A 79 31.73 -3.47 8.74
C ALA A 79 30.38 -4.01 8.22
N THR A 80 30.04 -3.72 6.97
CA THR A 80 28.82 -4.18 6.30
C THR A 80 29.09 -5.14 5.17
N THR A 81 30.33 -5.26 4.75
CA THR A 81 30.80 -6.22 3.74
C THR A 81 31.81 -7.20 4.32
N LEU A 82 31.89 -8.38 3.72
CA LEU A 82 32.85 -9.39 4.12
C LEU A 82 34.30 -8.90 3.93
N ASP A 83 34.58 -8.16 2.85
CA ASP A 83 35.92 -7.64 2.56
C ASP A 83 36.37 -6.64 3.62
N GLU A 84 35.49 -5.73 4.06
CA GLU A 84 35.77 -4.83 5.18
C GLU A 84 36.07 -5.62 6.47
N ALA A 85 35.26 -6.62 6.79
CA ALA A 85 35.39 -7.43 8.00
C ALA A 85 36.70 -8.23 8.01
N THR A 86 37.04 -8.87 6.88
CA THR A 86 38.25 -9.71 6.78
C THR A 86 39.55 -8.87 6.72
N THR A 87 39.50 -7.69 6.07
CA THR A 87 40.64 -6.77 6.00
C THR A 87 40.96 -6.16 7.38
N ALA A 88 39.92 -5.88 8.18
CA ALA A 88 40.09 -5.31 9.51
C ALA A 88 40.39 -6.37 10.59
N ALA A 89 40.23 -7.66 10.29
CA ALA A 89 40.54 -8.74 11.24
C ALA A 89 42.05 -8.88 11.43
N GLY A 90 42.54 -8.51 12.59
CA GLY A 90 43.98 -8.55 12.93
C GLY A 90 44.25 -9.00 14.35
N PRO A 91 45.56 -9.08 14.76
CA PRO A 91 45.95 -9.60 16.08
C PRO A 91 45.34 -8.79 17.25
N ASP A 92 45.25 -7.49 17.11
CA ASP A 92 44.72 -6.57 18.13
C ASP A 92 43.20 -6.29 17.95
N THR A 93 42.53 -7.17 17.24
CA THR A 93 41.13 -6.98 16.86
C THR A 93 40.24 -8.06 17.42
N THR A 94 39.08 -7.66 17.96
CA THR A 94 37.94 -8.55 18.13
C THR A 94 37.00 -8.38 16.93
N LEU A 95 36.74 -9.45 16.19
CA LEU A 95 35.75 -9.47 15.11
C LEU A 95 34.45 -10.06 15.63
N LEU A 96 33.40 -9.25 15.75
CA LEU A 96 32.05 -9.70 16.09
C LEU A 96 31.23 -9.93 14.83
N VAL A 97 30.74 -11.13 14.62
CA VAL A 97 29.85 -11.51 13.51
C VAL A 97 28.42 -11.71 14.05
N THR A 98 27.53 -10.78 13.75
CA THR A 98 26.18 -10.75 14.37
C THR A 98 25.18 -11.70 13.70
N GLY A 99 25.39 -12.08 12.45
CA GLY A 99 24.49 -12.93 11.69
C GLY A 99 25.24 -13.95 10.82
N PRO A 100 26.02 -14.90 11.39
CA PRO A 100 26.84 -15.84 10.62
C PRO A 100 26.02 -16.75 9.69
N ASN A 101 24.72 -16.93 9.97
CA ASN A 101 23.81 -17.73 9.16
C ASN A 101 23.36 -17.01 7.86
N LEU A 102 23.54 -15.67 7.77
CA LEU A 102 23.23 -14.90 6.57
C LEU A 102 24.34 -15.00 5.51
N LEU A 103 25.52 -15.46 5.91
CA LEU A 103 26.65 -15.64 5.00
C LEU A 103 26.48 -16.87 4.12
N THR A 104 26.81 -16.74 2.82
CA THR A 104 26.86 -17.87 1.91
C THR A 104 27.96 -18.86 2.32
N PRO A 105 27.91 -20.12 1.87
CA PRO A 105 28.95 -21.08 2.14
C PRO A 105 30.35 -20.61 1.75
N THR A 106 30.48 -19.91 0.65
CA THR A 106 31.75 -19.32 0.18
C THR A 106 32.24 -18.20 1.08
N GLN A 107 31.33 -17.31 1.48
CA GLN A 107 31.65 -16.23 2.45
C GLN A 107 32.11 -16.83 3.80
N GLN A 108 31.42 -17.88 4.30
CA GLN A 108 31.81 -18.55 5.55
C GLN A 108 33.22 -19.17 5.43
N ARG A 109 33.57 -19.81 4.30
CA ARG A 109 34.90 -20.36 4.08
C ARG A 109 35.96 -19.25 4.03
N ARG A 110 35.72 -18.14 3.32
CA ARG A 110 36.62 -16.98 3.26
C ARG A 110 36.84 -16.36 4.64
N LEU A 111 35.77 -16.17 5.42
CA LEU A 111 35.84 -15.66 6.77
C LEU A 111 36.66 -16.58 7.68
N HIS A 112 36.40 -17.90 7.63
CA HIS A 112 37.16 -18.88 8.37
C HIS A 112 38.67 -18.83 7.99
N GLY A 113 39.00 -18.78 6.71
CA GLY A 113 40.38 -18.65 6.23
C GLY A 113 41.09 -17.40 6.79
N ALA A 114 40.40 -16.28 6.84
CA ALA A 114 40.96 -15.02 7.37
C ALA A 114 41.15 -15.05 8.90
N THR A 115 40.25 -15.73 9.65
CA THR A 115 40.24 -15.69 11.12
C THR A 115 40.99 -16.83 11.77
N SER A 116 41.06 -18.03 11.13
CA SER A 116 41.70 -19.24 11.71
C SER A 116 43.21 -19.10 11.91
N ALA A 117 43.89 -18.27 11.12
CA ALA A 117 45.31 -17.97 11.26
C ALA A 117 45.56 -16.68 12.05
N SER A 118 44.54 -15.90 12.39
CA SER A 118 44.66 -14.65 13.15
C SER A 118 44.87 -14.93 14.63
N THR A 119 45.71 -14.14 15.28
CA THR A 119 45.86 -14.12 16.75
C THR A 119 44.81 -13.25 17.43
N GLY A 120 43.93 -12.62 16.66
CA GLY A 120 42.75 -11.88 17.17
C GLY A 120 41.67 -12.78 17.75
N ARG A 121 40.62 -12.15 18.23
CA ARG A 121 39.40 -12.85 18.69
C ARG A 121 38.29 -12.79 17.66
N THR A 122 37.64 -13.92 17.40
CA THR A 122 36.42 -13.96 16.58
C THR A 122 35.24 -14.33 17.47
N VAL A 123 34.17 -13.56 17.46
CA VAL A 123 32.94 -13.80 18.22
C VAL A 123 31.78 -14.03 17.25
N LEU A 124 31.20 -15.22 17.31
CA LEU A 124 30.11 -15.66 16.43
C LEU A 124 28.82 -15.70 17.24
N ILE A 125 27.79 -14.96 16.80
CA ILE A 125 26.49 -14.92 17.46
C ILE A 125 25.55 -15.93 16.81
N ALA A 126 25.10 -16.90 17.60
CA ALA A 126 24.13 -17.93 17.26
C ALA A 126 24.38 -18.61 15.90
N PRO A 127 25.62 -19.06 15.60
CA PRO A 127 25.84 -19.85 14.40
C PRO A 127 25.04 -21.14 14.44
N GLY A 128 24.19 -21.36 13.45
CA GLY A 128 23.44 -22.61 13.25
C GLY A 128 24.35 -23.75 12.75
N PRO A 129 23.82 -24.97 12.54
CA PRO A 129 24.62 -26.16 12.22
C PRO A 129 25.57 -25.97 11.04
N ALA A 130 25.09 -25.42 9.93
CA ALA A 130 25.89 -25.22 8.71
C ALA A 130 26.96 -24.13 8.91
N ALA A 131 26.65 -23.02 9.57
CA ALA A 131 27.60 -21.96 9.83
C ALA A 131 28.65 -22.40 10.88
N ALA A 132 28.21 -23.03 11.96
CA ALA A 132 29.12 -23.54 13.00
C ALA A 132 30.13 -24.53 12.43
N SER A 133 29.70 -25.50 11.63
CA SER A 133 30.59 -26.50 11.03
C SER A 133 31.62 -25.90 10.06
N ARG A 134 31.29 -24.81 9.35
CA ARG A 134 32.22 -24.17 8.40
C ARG A 134 33.12 -23.14 9.05
N LEU A 135 32.58 -22.35 10.02
CA LEU A 135 33.34 -21.30 10.71
C LEU A 135 34.18 -21.83 11.87
N SER A 136 33.80 -22.98 12.45
CA SER A 136 34.47 -23.61 13.56
C SER A 136 34.46 -25.15 13.36
N PRO A 137 35.30 -25.68 12.47
CA PRO A 137 35.33 -27.14 12.16
C PRO A 137 35.47 -27.98 13.43
N GLY A 138 34.68 -29.06 13.51
CA GLY A 138 34.63 -29.93 14.67
C GLY A 138 33.58 -29.57 15.71
N VAL A 139 33.02 -28.38 15.69
CA VAL A 139 31.91 -28.00 16.56
C VAL A 139 30.58 -28.52 16.00
N ARG A 140 29.78 -29.12 16.89
CA ARG A 140 28.41 -29.52 16.62
C ARG A 140 27.45 -28.64 17.39
N THR A 141 26.30 -28.40 16.81
CA THR A 141 25.22 -27.67 17.46
C THR A 141 24.21 -28.62 18.08
N GLU A 142 23.70 -28.25 19.21
CA GLU A 142 22.63 -28.96 19.91
C GLU A 142 21.31 -28.17 19.78
N PRO A 143 20.16 -28.83 20.01
CA PRO A 143 18.87 -28.17 19.91
C PRO A 143 18.77 -26.86 20.72
N HIS A 144 18.07 -25.90 20.17
CA HIS A 144 17.84 -24.59 20.80
C HIS A 144 17.14 -24.74 22.15
N ARG A 145 17.51 -23.90 23.14
CA ARG A 145 16.84 -23.78 24.42
C ARG A 145 16.44 -22.33 24.69
N PRO A 146 15.35 -22.09 25.41
CA PRO A 146 14.98 -20.74 25.81
C PRO A 146 16.13 -20.02 26.53
N VAL A 147 16.28 -18.75 26.26
CA VAL A 147 17.25 -17.89 26.97
C VAL A 147 16.77 -17.69 28.41
N ALA A 148 17.68 -17.91 29.34
CA ALA A 148 17.42 -17.76 30.75
C ALA A 148 18.69 -17.28 31.49
N PRO A 149 18.57 -16.72 32.68
CA PRO A 149 19.73 -16.42 33.54
C PRO A 149 20.46 -17.72 33.91
N LEU A 150 21.67 -17.91 33.39
CA LEU A 150 22.51 -19.08 33.65
C LEU A 150 23.79 -18.69 34.39
N PRO A 151 24.29 -19.50 35.35
CA PRO A 151 25.61 -19.31 35.94
C PRO A 151 26.72 -19.74 34.96
N PRO A 152 27.93 -19.14 35.07
CA PRO A 152 29.01 -19.42 34.10
C PRO A 152 29.51 -20.85 34.16
N SER A 153 29.60 -21.47 35.32
CA SER A 153 30.06 -22.86 35.56
C SER A 153 31.39 -23.23 34.87
N CYS A 154 32.30 -22.24 34.71
CA CYS A 154 33.59 -22.42 34.04
C CYS A 154 34.66 -21.50 34.64
N ALA A 155 35.92 -21.73 34.28
CA ALA A 155 37.06 -20.95 34.78
C ALA A 155 37.40 -19.72 33.88
N PHE A 156 36.63 -19.45 32.80
CA PHE A 156 36.91 -18.35 31.90
C PHE A 156 36.73 -17.00 32.61
N PRO A 157 37.74 -16.12 32.65
CA PRO A 157 37.71 -14.92 33.46
C PRO A 157 36.54 -13.99 33.14
N ALA A 158 36.25 -13.77 31.85
CA ALA A 158 35.14 -12.91 31.46
C ALA A 158 33.78 -13.44 31.91
N ALA A 159 33.57 -14.74 31.85
CA ALA A 159 32.32 -15.37 32.29
C ALA A 159 32.20 -15.33 33.83
N ARG A 160 33.30 -15.58 34.54
CA ARG A 160 33.33 -15.50 36.00
C ARG A 160 33.06 -14.08 36.53
N SER A 161 33.65 -13.08 35.91
CA SER A 161 33.43 -11.69 36.31
C SER A 161 32.02 -11.19 35.96
N ALA A 162 31.40 -11.74 34.92
CA ALA A 162 30.02 -11.45 34.57
C ALA A 162 29.05 -12.15 35.56
N GLY A 163 29.40 -13.32 36.04
CA GLY A 163 28.49 -14.12 36.86
C GLY A 163 27.31 -14.65 36.05
N THR A 164 26.13 -14.61 36.61
CA THR A 164 24.91 -15.01 35.90
C THR A 164 24.63 -14.04 34.72
N ALA A 165 24.33 -14.59 33.54
CA ALA A 165 23.98 -13.83 32.35
C ALA A 165 22.82 -14.50 31.61
N ASP A 166 22.11 -13.72 30.78
CA ASP A 166 21.04 -14.23 29.90
C ASP A 166 21.64 -15.03 28.75
N MET A 167 21.66 -16.34 28.93
CA MET A 167 22.31 -17.31 28.05
C MET A 167 21.35 -18.43 27.70
N GLY A 168 21.67 -19.22 26.68
CA GLY A 168 20.81 -20.22 26.07
C GLY A 168 20.88 -20.12 24.55
N GLY A 169 19.75 -20.31 23.88
CA GLY A 169 19.73 -20.34 22.42
C GLY A 169 20.37 -21.62 21.87
N VAL A 170 21.22 -21.50 20.84
CA VAL A 170 21.97 -22.61 20.27
C VAL A 170 23.01 -23.08 21.30
N ARG A 171 23.14 -24.35 21.46
CA ARG A 171 24.16 -24.95 22.34
C ARG A 171 25.22 -25.69 21.50
N TYR A 172 26.40 -25.82 22.03
CA TYR A 172 27.55 -26.31 21.25
C TYR A 172 28.26 -27.47 21.95
N THR A 173 28.80 -28.41 21.17
CA THR A 173 29.72 -29.44 21.64
C THR A 173 30.95 -29.40 20.77
N ALA A 174 32.12 -29.49 21.40
CA ALA A 174 33.39 -29.63 20.72
C ALA A 174 34.03 -30.95 21.06
N PRO A 175 34.70 -31.62 20.09
CA PRO A 175 35.39 -32.89 20.34
C PRO A 175 36.65 -32.71 21.18
N ASP A 176 37.23 -31.49 21.20
CA ASP A 176 38.52 -31.22 21.83
C ASP A 176 38.40 -30.85 23.30
N SER A 177 39.19 -31.49 24.15
CA SER A 177 39.36 -31.18 25.57
C SER A 177 39.93 -29.75 25.82
N THR A 178 40.40 -29.07 24.79
CA THR A 178 40.99 -27.72 24.86
C THR A 178 39.93 -26.61 24.78
N ALA A 179 38.72 -26.94 24.43
CA ALA A 179 37.63 -26.00 24.41
C ALA A 179 37.16 -25.63 25.81
N THR A 180 36.95 -24.37 26.06
CA THR A 180 36.34 -23.88 27.31
C THR A 180 34.84 -23.74 27.16
N ALA A 181 34.08 -24.52 27.93
CA ALA A 181 32.62 -24.56 27.89
C ALA A 181 32.07 -23.79 29.10
N CYS A 182 31.18 -22.80 28.83
CA CYS A 182 30.55 -21.97 29.85
C CYS A 182 29.03 -21.87 29.64
N TYR A 183 28.32 -21.50 30.69
CA TYR A 183 26.85 -21.33 30.74
C TYR A 183 26.11 -22.58 30.24
N PRO A 184 26.25 -23.71 30.94
CA PRO A 184 25.61 -24.96 30.52
C PRO A 184 24.09 -24.88 30.67
N SER A 185 23.38 -25.39 29.68
CA SER A 185 21.94 -25.61 29.66
C SER A 185 21.70 -27.05 29.21
N ASP A 186 21.06 -27.87 30.07
CA ASP A 186 20.89 -29.32 29.84
C ASP A 186 22.19 -30.02 29.43
N GLY A 187 23.28 -29.75 30.12
CA GLY A 187 24.56 -30.40 29.94
C GLY A 187 25.43 -29.89 28.79
N SER A 188 24.91 -29.05 27.89
CA SER A 188 25.67 -28.46 26.76
C SER A 188 25.85 -26.96 26.95
N PRO A 189 27.06 -26.41 26.67
CA PRO A 189 27.34 -24.98 26.85
C PRO A 189 26.67 -24.12 25.79
N SER A 190 26.18 -22.95 26.19
CA SER A 190 25.72 -21.87 25.32
C SER A 190 26.79 -20.82 25.01
N LEU A 191 27.94 -20.91 25.64
CA LEU A 191 29.16 -20.19 25.31
C LEU A 191 30.30 -21.18 25.23
N LEU A 192 30.94 -21.24 24.04
CA LEU A 192 32.08 -22.13 23.77
C LEU A 192 33.27 -21.32 23.25
N ILE A 193 34.44 -21.52 23.83
CA ILE A 193 35.66 -20.83 23.44
C ILE A 193 36.63 -21.88 22.88
N LEU A 194 37.05 -21.70 21.65
CA LEU A 194 38.02 -22.53 20.94
C LEU A 194 39.33 -21.74 20.82
N LYS A 195 40.40 -22.23 21.39
CA LYS A 195 41.73 -21.64 21.22
C LYS A 195 42.37 -22.10 19.91
N HIS A 196 42.93 -21.16 19.17
CA HIS A 196 43.76 -21.44 18.01
C HIS A 196 45.23 -21.61 18.38
N ARG A 197 46.03 -22.01 17.39
CA ARG A 197 47.49 -21.98 17.53
C ARG A 197 47.92 -20.49 17.64
N GLY A 198 48.57 -20.15 18.76
CA GLY A 198 48.87 -18.77 19.12
C GLY A 198 47.85 -18.19 20.12
N ASP A 199 47.75 -16.87 20.20
CA ASP A 199 46.88 -16.18 21.19
C ASP A 199 45.45 -15.91 20.68
N GLY A 200 45.12 -16.39 19.47
CA GLY A 200 43.77 -16.21 18.90
C GLY A 200 42.74 -17.18 19.47
N ASP A 201 41.50 -16.78 19.49
CA ASP A 201 40.38 -17.63 19.87
C ASP A 201 39.11 -17.32 19.06
N THR A 202 38.25 -18.35 18.95
CA THR A 202 36.89 -18.18 18.44
C THR A 202 35.90 -18.48 19.56
N VAL A 203 34.99 -17.52 19.79
CA VAL A 203 33.95 -17.61 20.79
C VAL A 203 32.61 -17.78 20.08
N LEU A 204 31.91 -18.88 20.38
CA LEU A 204 30.55 -19.13 19.90
C LEU A 204 29.57 -18.81 21.05
N LEU A 205 28.57 -17.99 20.75
CA LEU A 205 27.51 -17.59 21.69
C LEU A 205 26.16 -18.07 21.15
N GLY A 206 25.38 -18.69 22.01
CA GLY A 206 24.12 -19.32 21.60
C GLY A 206 22.97 -18.32 21.33
N SER A 207 23.05 -17.13 21.92
CA SER A 207 22.02 -16.11 21.79
C SER A 207 22.62 -14.70 21.70
N PRO A 208 21.96 -13.78 21.01
CA PRO A 208 22.30 -12.36 20.97
C PRO A 208 21.82 -11.56 22.19
N ASP A 209 20.98 -12.13 23.07
CA ASP A 209 20.19 -11.37 24.05
C ASP A 209 21.03 -10.50 24.97
N PHE A 210 22.20 -10.98 25.39
CA PHE A 210 23.11 -10.24 26.27
C PHE A 210 23.70 -8.94 25.65
N LEU A 211 23.57 -8.76 24.33
CA LEU A 211 24.00 -7.55 23.59
C LEU A 211 22.85 -6.58 23.29
N ARG A 212 21.61 -6.98 23.46
CA ARG A 212 20.43 -6.16 23.11
C ARG A 212 20.26 -5.02 24.10
N ASN A 213 19.88 -3.85 23.62
CA ASN A 213 19.65 -2.67 24.45
C ASN A 213 18.66 -2.95 25.61
N GLU A 214 17.58 -3.73 25.34
CA GLU A 214 16.55 -4.08 26.31
C GLU A 214 16.99 -5.08 27.40
N ARG A 215 18.14 -5.75 27.20
CA ARG A 215 18.64 -6.80 28.10
C ARG A 215 19.99 -6.49 28.71
N LEU A 216 20.70 -5.50 28.17
CA LEU A 216 22.10 -5.21 28.54
C LEU A 216 22.28 -4.88 30.02
N ASP A 217 21.30 -4.25 30.64
CA ASP A 217 21.29 -3.87 32.05
C ASP A 217 20.88 -5.00 33.00
N GLN A 218 20.45 -6.13 32.44
CA GLN A 218 20.00 -7.28 33.19
C GLN A 218 21.19 -8.21 33.54
N GLN A 219 21.12 -8.85 34.71
CA GLN A 219 22.15 -9.82 35.13
C GLN A 219 23.58 -9.31 34.92
N GLY A 220 24.48 -10.19 34.51
CA GLY A 220 25.85 -9.87 34.14
C GLY A 220 26.05 -9.58 32.65
N ASN A 221 25.00 -9.29 31.88
CA ASN A 221 25.04 -9.14 30.42
C ASN A 221 26.03 -8.07 29.98
N ALA A 222 25.98 -6.88 30.57
CA ALA A 222 26.92 -5.79 30.22
C ALA A 222 28.36 -6.17 30.53
N SER A 223 28.60 -6.82 31.67
CA SER A 223 29.94 -7.28 32.07
C SER A 223 30.49 -8.30 31.07
N LEU A 224 29.66 -9.29 30.69
CA LEU A 224 30.03 -10.30 29.72
C LEU A 224 30.36 -9.68 28.36
N ALA A 225 29.47 -8.81 27.85
CA ALA A 225 29.65 -8.11 26.58
C ALA A 225 30.95 -7.29 26.56
N LEU A 226 31.19 -6.49 27.58
CA LEU A 226 32.36 -5.63 27.68
C LEU A 226 33.66 -6.41 27.78
N GLN A 227 33.67 -7.54 28.46
CA GLN A 227 34.89 -8.35 28.60
C GLN A 227 35.15 -9.25 27.40
N LEU A 228 34.10 -9.74 26.73
CA LEU A 228 34.28 -10.53 25.51
C LEU A 228 34.70 -9.63 24.34
N LEU A 229 33.95 -8.55 24.09
CA LEU A 229 34.16 -7.68 22.94
C LEU A 229 35.29 -6.69 23.15
N GLY A 230 35.53 -6.25 24.37
CA GLY A 230 36.61 -5.33 24.74
C GLY A 230 37.92 -6.03 25.12
N SER A 231 38.12 -7.30 24.76
CA SER A 231 39.35 -8.03 25.05
C SER A 231 40.54 -7.58 24.22
N ARG A 232 40.33 -6.84 23.15
CA ARG A 232 41.34 -6.23 22.27
C ARG A 232 41.01 -4.75 22.08
N PRO A 233 42.00 -3.91 21.73
CA PRO A 233 41.81 -2.45 21.58
C PRO A 233 40.88 -2.06 20.43
N HIS A 234 40.74 -2.93 19.43
CA HIS A 234 39.86 -2.72 18.28
C HIS A 234 38.74 -3.74 18.21
N LEU A 235 37.51 -3.25 17.98
CA LEU A 235 36.34 -4.07 17.73
C LEU A 235 35.80 -3.79 16.34
N VAL A 236 35.79 -4.80 15.50
CA VAL A 236 35.09 -4.78 14.22
C VAL A 236 33.72 -5.43 14.40
N TRP A 237 32.68 -4.64 14.26
CA TRP A 237 31.29 -5.05 14.37
C TRP A 237 30.74 -5.35 13.00
N TYR A 238 30.81 -6.63 12.59
CA TYR A 238 30.35 -7.05 11.27
C TYR A 238 28.85 -7.39 11.28
N LEU A 239 28.12 -6.70 10.42
CA LEU A 239 26.68 -6.84 10.16
C LEU A 239 26.50 -7.49 8.77
N PRO A 240 26.45 -8.82 8.66
CA PRO A 240 26.24 -9.48 7.38
C PRO A 240 24.97 -9.03 6.71
N SER A 241 25.00 -8.81 5.39
CA SER A 241 23.88 -8.38 4.57
C SER A 241 23.78 -9.24 3.32
N LEU A 242 22.56 -9.57 2.91
CA LEU A 242 22.28 -10.21 1.62
C LEU A 242 22.61 -9.28 0.42
N ALA A 243 22.79 -7.98 0.67
CA ALA A 243 23.22 -7.00 -0.33
C ALA A 243 24.75 -6.92 -0.47
N ASP A 244 25.52 -7.72 0.26
CA ASP A 244 26.99 -7.78 0.12
C ASP A 244 27.34 -8.29 -1.29
N PRO A 245 28.14 -7.54 -2.10
CA PRO A 245 28.54 -7.97 -3.44
C PRO A 245 29.21 -9.34 -3.49
N SER A 246 29.88 -9.76 -2.40
CA SER A 246 30.51 -11.07 -2.31
C SER A 246 29.49 -12.22 -2.18
N ALA A 247 28.23 -11.94 -1.86
CA ALA A 247 27.17 -12.94 -1.80
C ALA A 247 26.71 -13.40 -3.21
N THR A 248 26.79 -12.51 -4.22
CA THR A 248 26.37 -12.78 -5.60
C THR A 248 27.47 -13.44 -6.46
N SER A 249 28.70 -13.48 -5.98
CA SER A 249 29.84 -14.06 -6.72
C SER A 249 29.82 -15.59 -6.78
N ASP A 250 28.82 -16.27 -6.26
CA ASP A 250 28.72 -17.71 -6.11
C ASP A 250 27.97 -18.42 -7.26
N ASP A 251 27.51 -17.68 -8.29
CA ASP A 251 26.75 -18.25 -9.43
C ASP A 251 27.63 -18.83 -10.55
N GLY A 252 28.74 -19.45 -10.22
CA GLY A 252 29.68 -19.97 -11.22
C GLY A 252 30.28 -21.35 -10.93
N SER A 253 29.51 -22.34 -10.53
CA SER A 253 29.78 -23.75 -10.84
C SER A 253 28.61 -24.65 -10.42
N PRO A 254 27.96 -25.35 -11.33
CA PRO A 254 27.04 -26.40 -10.96
C PRO A 254 27.91 -27.62 -10.60
N ASP A 255 28.20 -27.80 -9.33
CA ASP A 255 28.61 -29.16 -8.85
C ASP A 255 27.40 -30.08 -8.97
N ASN A 256 27.40 -30.73 -10.11
CA ASN A 256 26.57 -31.86 -10.45
C ASN A 256 27.05 -33.05 -9.61
N ASN A 257 26.52 -33.22 -8.42
CA ASN A 257 26.53 -34.49 -7.70
C ASN A 257 25.10 -34.90 -7.40
N ASN A 258 24.63 -35.63 -8.38
CA ASN A 258 23.57 -36.59 -8.29
C ASN A 258 23.93 -37.59 -7.19
N ASP A 259 23.21 -37.54 -6.09
CA ASP A 259 23.03 -38.73 -5.24
C ASP A 259 21.60 -38.78 -4.77
N THR A 260 21.01 -39.80 -5.28
CA THR A 260 19.70 -40.37 -5.19
C THR A 260 19.39 -40.84 -3.75
N ASP A 261 18.12 -40.66 -3.39
CA ASP A 261 17.32 -41.47 -2.46
C ASP A 261 17.73 -41.58 -0.98
N SER A 262 16.91 -40.99 -0.15
CA SER A 262 16.31 -41.77 0.96
C SER A 262 15.09 -41.09 1.52
N ASP A 263 14.01 -41.80 1.38
CA ASP A 263 12.75 -41.65 2.11
C ASP A 263 12.95 -41.57 3.63
N GLY A 264 12.07 -40.80 4.24
CA GLY A 264 11.61 -41.25 5.53
C GLY A 264 11.62 -40.24 6.66
N ASN A 265 10.43 -39.88 6.95
CA ASN A 265 9.90 -39.66 8.29
C ASN A 265 9.88 -38.22 8.83
N GLY A 266 8.65 -37.73 8.86
CA GLY A 266 8.26 -36.53 9.58
C GLY A 266 8.70 -36.58 11.03
N GLY A 267 9.54 -35.62 11.36
CA GLY A 267 9.72 -35.12 12.70
C GLY A 267 9.13 -33.72 12.70
N GLU A 268 8.02 -33.57 13.39
CA GLU A 268 7.44 -32.27 13.71
C GLU A 268 8.53 -31.43 14.41
N ALA A 269 9.24 -30.64 13.62
CA ALA A 269 9.90 -29.47 14.15
C ALA A 269 8.74 -28.57 14.60
N SER A 270 8.54 -28.46 15.89
CA SER A 270 7.85 -27.33 16.49
C SER A 270 8.59 -26.08 16.01
N GLY A 271 8.15 -25.58 14.85
CA GLY A 271 8.57 -24.34 14.27
C GLY A 271 8.19 -23.28 15.30
N GLU A 272 9.16 -22.51 15.73
CA GLU A 272 8.88 -21.09 15.92
C GLU A 272 8.27 -20.69 14.58
N GLU A 273 6.97 -20.43 14.58
CA GLU A 273 6.30 -19.71 13.54
C GLU A 273 7.13 -18.43 13.36
N SER A 274 8.07 -18.48 12.44
CA SER A 274 8.63 -17.26 11.88
C SER A 274 7.41 -16.58 11.31
N ASP A 275 6.90 -15.62 12.10
CA ASP A 275 5.70 -14.89 11.79
C ASP A 275 5.96 -14.32 10.38
N PHE A 276 5.26 -14.88 9.39
CA PHE A 276 5.33 -14.41 8.00
C PHE A 276 5.09 -12.89 7.95
N LEU A 277 4.51 -12.36 9.02
CA LEU A 277 4.29 -10.95 9.28
C LEU A 277 5.60 -10.19 9.64
N ASP A 278 6.61 -10.85 10.18
CA ASP A 278 7.92 -10.23 10.49
C ASP A 278 8.76 -10.00 9.22
N LEU A 279 8.47 -10.71 8.12
CA LEU A 279 9.04 -10.47 6.79
C LEU A 279 8.42 -9.26 6.08
N ILE A 280 7.29 -8.77 6.56
CA ILE A 280 6.64 -7.58 6.01
C ILE A 280 7.26 -6.35 6.65
N PRO A 281 7.96 -5.48 5.89
CA PRO A 281 8.46 -4.23 6.45
C PRO A 281 7.34 -3.50 7.19
N SER A 282 7.60 -3.06 8.42
CA SER A 282 6.58 -2.44 9.30
C SER A 282 5.84 -1.25 8.67
N GLY A 283 6.41 -0.68 7.61
CA GLY A 283 5.76 0.35 6.79
C GLY A 283 4.61 -0.15 5.93
N TRP A 284 4.56 -1.42 5.54
CA TRP A 284 3.52 -1.97 4.67
C TRP A 284 2.15 -2.05 5.37
N LEU A 285 2.13 -2.38 6.64
CA LEU A 285 0.89 -2.39 7.44
C LEU A 285 0.28 -0.99 7.53
N TRP A 286 1.10 0.04 7.69
CA TRP A 286 0.66 1.43 7.68
C TRP A 286 0.26 1.91 6.30
N GLY A 287 0.97 1.49 5.24
CA GLY A 287 0.63 1.77 3.86
C GLY A 287 -0.72 1.18 3.46
N THR A 288 -0.99 -0.09 3.81
CA THR A 288 -2.28 -0.74 3.54
C THR A 288 -3.41 -0.13 4.36
N LEU A 289 -3.18 0.25 5.61
CA LEU A 289 -4.15 0.96 6.44
C LEU A 289 -4.52 2.32 5.83
N GLN A 290 -3.53 3.09 5.36
CA GLN A 290 -3.76 4.39 4.70
C GLN A 290 -4.52 4.21 3.38
N LEU A 291 -4.18 3.19 2.58
CA LEU A 291 -4.87 2.88 1.33
C LEU A 291 -6.33 2.48 1.58
N THR A 292 -6.57 1.68 2.61
CA THR A 292 -7.92 1.28 3.04
C THR A 292 -8.72 2.49 3.51
N LEU A 293 -8.13 3.35 4.32
CA LEU A 293 -8.77 4.58 4.78
C LEU A 293 -9.08 5.54 3.63
N ALA A 294 -8.14 5.69 2.68
CA ALA A 294 -8.35 6.50 1.49
C ALA A 294 -9.47 5.93 0.61
N ALA A 295 -9.54 4.59 0.44
CA ALA A 295 -10.60 3.93 -0.30
C ALA A 295 -11.97 4.11 0.37
N VAL A 296 -12.07 4.00 1.70
CA VAL A 296 -13.29 4.25 2.46
C VAL A 296 -13.74 5.70 2.32
N LEU A 297 -12.82 6.67 2.44
CA LEU A 297 -13.14 8.08 2.27
C LEU A 297 -13.57 8.40 0.83
N ALA A 298 -12.94 7.80 -0.16
CA ALA A 298 -13.32 7.91 -1.57
C ALA A 298 -14.71 7.29 -1.83
N ALA A 299 -15.01 6.14 -1.22
CA ALA A 299 -16.32 5.50 -1.31
C ALA A 299 -17.43 6.36 -0.65
N ILE A 300 -17.17 6.92 0.54
CA ILE A 300 -18.08 7.85 1.21
C ILE A 300 -18.28 9.12 0.37
N TRP A 301 -17.19 9.67 -0.19
CA TRP A 301 -17.27 10.85 -1.06
C TRP A 301 -18.06 10.57 -2.34
N ARG A 302 -17.84 9.41 -2.96
CA ARG A 302 -18.58 8.96 -4.15
C ARG A 302 -20.04 8.65 -3.81
N GLY A 303 -20.31 8.03 -2.66
CA GLY A 303 -21.66 7.73 -2.19
C GLY A 303 -22.47 9.00 -1.91
N ARG A 304 -21.84 10.06 -1.40
CA ARG A 304 -22.48 11.38 -1.22
C ARG A 304 -22.80 12.10 -2.53
N ARG A 305 -22.13 11.73 -3.62
CA ARG A 305 -22.38 12.28 -4.96
C ARG A 305 -23.58 11.64 -5.66
N LEU A 306 -23.94 10.44 -5.23
CA LEU A 306 -25.08 9.69 -5.75
C LEU A 306 -26.35 10.06 -4.98
N GLY A 307 -26.65 11.20 -4.57
CA GLY A 307 -27.90 11.65 -3.92
C GLY A 307 -28.79 10.53 -3.34
N PRO A 308 -29.72 10.78 -2.47
CA PRO A 308 -30.63 9.74 -2.04
C PRO A 308 -31.37 9.20 -3.27
N LEU A 309 -31.44 7.88 -3.44
CA LEU A 309 -32.33 7.20 -4.37
C LEU A 309 -33.77 7.47 -3.90
N VAL A 310 -34.25 8.67 -4.23
CA VAL A 310 -35.67 8.97 -4.08
C VAL A 310 -36.33 8.30 -5.28
N VAL A 311 -37.09 7.25 -5.01
CA VAL A 311 -38.05 6.72 -5.98
C VAL A 311 -39.13 7.81 -6.09
N GLU A 312 -38.96 8.76 -7.01
CA GLU A 312 -40.03 9.65 -7.42
C GLU A 312 -41.14 8.76 -8.01
N ARG A 313 -42.24 8.66 -7.29
CA ARG A 313 -43.50 8.22 -7.89
C ARG A 313 -43.90 9.30 -8.89
N LEU A 314 -43.53 9.11 -10.17
CA LEU A 314 -44.05 9.93 -11.25
C LEU A 314 -45.57 9.93 -11.17
N PRO A 315 -46.25 11.09 -11.09
CA PRO A 315 -47.69 11.17 -11.17
C PRO A 315 -48.10 10.60 -12.52
N VAL A 316 -48.90 9.54 -12.49
CA VAL A 316 -49.23 8.68 -13.65
C VAL A 316 -50.09 9.38 -14.71
N SER A 317 -50.45 10.67 -14.53
CA SER A 317 -51.21 11.43 -15.54
C SER A 317 -50.82 12.91 -15.52
N ILE A 318 -49.94 13.32 -16.39
CA ILE A 318 -49.81 14.72 -16.81
C ILE A 318 -51.00 14.98 -17.74
N ARG A 319 -51.86 15.94 -17.38
CA ARG A 319 -52.94 16.36 -18.27
C ARG A 319 -52.36 16.81 -19.59
N ALA A 320 -52.93 16.42 -20.71
CA ALA A 320 -52.43 16.78 -22.05
C ALA A 320 -52.34 18.31 -22.23
N SER A 321 -53.18 19.09 -21.51
CA SER A 321 -53.12 20.53 -21.47
C SER A 321 -51.84 21.10 -20.87
N GLU A 322 -51.27 20.48 -19.81
CA GLU A 322 -50.02 20.98 -19.19
C GLU A 322 -48.81 20.82 -20.11
N SER A 323 -48.76 19.74 -20.89
CA SER A 323 -47.70 19.53 -21.86
C SER A 323 -47.80 20.50 -23.06
N ALA A 324 -49.03 20.88 -23.44
CA ALA A 324 -49.27 21.85 -24.51
C ALA A 324 -48.88 23.27 -24.04
N GLU A 325 -49.30 23.66 -22.84
CA GLU A 325 -48.92 24.95 -22.23
C GLU A 325 -47.40 25.08 -22.06
N GLY A 326 -46.73 24.03 -21.58
CA GLY A 326 -45.28 23.98 -21.46
C GLY A 326 -44.56 24.24 -22.79
N ARG A 327 -45.01 23.57 -23.89
CA ARG A 327 -44.45 23.79 -25.23
C ARG A 327 -44.76 25.21 -25.75
N ALA A 328 -45.98 25.73 -25.58
CA ALA A 328 -46.34 27.06 -25.99
C ALA A 328 -45.49 28.12 -25.25
N GLY A 329 -45.23 27.93 -23.97
CA GLY A 329 -44.32 28.75 -23.17
C GLY A 329 -42.88 28.77 -23.69
N LEU A 330 -42.36 27.61 -24.10
CA LEU A 330 -41.01 27.48 -24.68
C LEU A 330 -40.89 28.19 -26.04
N TYR A 331 -41.88 28.01 -26.96
CA TYR A 331 -41.89 28.68 -28.27
C TYR A 331 -41.98 30.20 -28.11
N ARG A 332 -42.80 30.70 -27.19
CA ARG A 332 -42.91 32.14 -26.90
C ARG A 332 -41.59 32.70 -26.35
N LYS A 333 -40.97 32.01 -25.38
CA LYS A 333 -39.72 32.44 -24.75
C LYS A 333 -38.55 32.46 -25.73
N ALA A 334 -38.55 31.56 -26.74
CA ALA A 334 -37.53 31.44 -27.77
C ALA A 334 -37.83 32.35 -29.00
N ASN A 335 -38.94 33.09 -29.03
CA ASN A 335 -39.39 33.80 -30.23
C ASN A 335 -39.51 32.94 -31.50
N ALA A 336 -39.77 31.64 -31.34
CA ALA A 336 -39.74 30.66 -32.42
C ALA A 336 -41.12 30.49 -33.09
N ARG A 337 -41.76 31.59 -33.55
CA ARG A 337 -43.12 31.63 -34.18
C ARG A 337 -43.18 30.76 -35.42
N GLU A 338 -42.14 30.81 -36.25
CA GLU A 338 -42.06 30.01 -37.47
C GLU A 338 -42.17 28.51 -37.14
N ARG A 339 -41.44 28.05 -36.12
CA ARG A 339 -41.44 26.65 -35.70
C ARG A 339 -42.78 26.23 -35.07
N ALA A 340 -43.44 27.17 -34.39
CA ALA A 340 -44.78 26.94 -33.84
C ALA A 340 -45.81 26.81 -34.98
N ALA A 341 -45.79 27.71 -35.95
CA ALA A 341 -46.68 27.68 -37.11
C ALA A 341 -46.49 26.40 -37.94
N GLU A 342 -45.21 25.96 -38.20
CA GLU A 342 -44.93 24.76 -38.92
C GLU A 342 -45.41 23.51 -38.15
N SER A 343 -45.27 23.47 -36.85
CA SER A 343 -45.76 22.33 -36.05
C SER A 343 -47.31 22.24 -36.05
N LEU A 344 -48.02 23.39 -36.03
CA LEU A 344 -49.48 23.43 -36.18
C LEU A 344 -49.93 22.97 -37.59
N ARG A 345 -49.27 23.48 -38.64
CA ARG A 345 -49.56 23.09 -40.02
C ARG A 345 -49.30 21.62 -40.27
N ALA A 346 -48.15 21.09 -39.78
CA ALA A 346 -47.81 19.67 -39.94
C ALA A 346 -48.84 18.76 -39.26
N ALA A 347 -49.28 19.13 -38.03
CA ALA A 347 -50.31 18.41 -37.33
C ALA A 347 -51.65 18.47 -38.06
N ALA A 348 -52.05 19.67 -38.55
CA ALA A 348 -53.30 19.84 -39.33
C ALA A 348 -53.28 19.07 -40.62
N ARG A 349 -52.17 19.16 -41.42
CA ARG A 349 -51.98 18.35 -42.67
C ARG A 349 -52.15 16.87 -42.40
N THR A 350 -51.59 16.32 -41.33
CA THR A 350 -51.69 14.91 -40.99
C THR A 350 -53.11 14.49 -40.59
N ARG A 351 -53.87 15.37 -39.90
CA ARG A 351 -55.27 15.13 -39.55
C ARG A 351 -56.20 15.21 -40.75
N ILE A 352 -56.04 16.27 -41.53
CA ILE A 352 -56.86 16.51 -42.73
C ILE A 352 -56.58 15.48 -43.82
N ALA A 353 -55.37 15.04 -44.05
CA ALA A 353 -55.00 13.97 -44.99
C ALA A 353 -55.79 12.67 -44.67
N ARG A 354 -55.87 12.29 -43.39
CA ARG A 354 -56.65 11.10 -43.00
C ARG A 354 -58.15 11.26 -43.32
N LEU A 355 -58.70 12.46 -43.15
CA LEU A 355 -60.09 12.73 -43.46
C LEU A 355 -60.34 12.76 -44.98
N ALA A 356 -59.38 13.25 -45.74
CA ALA A 356 -59.44 13.33 -47.20
C ALA A 356 -59.05 12.01 -47.93
N GLY A 357 -58.66 10.96 -47.16
CA GLY A 357 -58.28 9.66 -47.75
C GLY A 357 -56.86 9.63 -48.32
N VAL A 358 -56.01 10.59 -47.96
CA VAL A 358 -54.60 10.70 -48.35
C VAL A 358 -53.69 10.01 -47.34
N THR A 359 -52.68 9.30 -47.77
CA THR A 359 -51.77 8.61 -46.87
C THR A 359 -50.94 9.59 -46.03
N ALA A 360 -50.54 9.19 -44.79
CA ALA A 360 -49.78 10.03 -43.89
C ALA A 360 -48.43 10.44 -44.48
N ARG A 361 -47.84 9.68 -45.40
CA ARG A 361 -46.60 9.98 -46.09
C ARG A 361 -46.76 11.11 -47.10
N GLU A 362 -47.93 11.15 -47.77
CA GLU A 362 -48.24 12.16 -48.75
C GLU A 362 -48.90 13.42 -48.18
N ALA A 363 -49.22 13.41 -46.88
CA ALA A 363 -49.83 14.58 -46.17
C ALA A 363 -48.96 15.86 -46.20
N HIS A 364 -47.67 15.71 -46.47
CA HIS A 364 -46.73 16.85 -46.53
C HIS A 364 -46.44 17.31 -47.97
N THR A 365 -47.03 16.67 -48.99
CA THR A 365 -46.87 17.00 -50.40
C THR A 365 -48.07 17.89 -50.89
N SER A 366 -47.80 19.11 -51.25
CA SER A 366 -48.83 20.09 -51.67
C SER A 366 -49.66 19.57 -52.81
N ASP A 367 -48.97 18.99 -53.85
CA ASP A 367 -49.61 18.56 -55.09
C ASP A 367 -50.60 17.38 -54.94
N VAL A 368 -50.49 16.62 -53.82
CA VAL A 368 -51.41 15.52 -53.49
C VAL A 368 -52.50 15.99 -52.51
N LEU A 369 -52.09 16.74 -51.44
CA LEU A 369 -53.01 17.11 -50.39
C LEU A 369 -53.99 18.18 -50.84
N LEU A 370 -53.56 19.24 -51.54
CA LEU A 370 -54.40 20.35 -51.92
C LEU A 370 -55.59 19.92 -52.79
N PRO A 371 -55.45 19.14 -53.89
CA PRO A 371 -56.60 18.69 -54.69
C PRO A 371 -57.58 17.83 -53.88
N ALA A 372 -57.08 16.95 -52.95
CA ALA A 372 -57.93 16.11 -52.15
C ALA A 372 -58.78 16.88 -51.15
N VAL A 373 -58.21 17.92 -50.57
CA VAL A 373 -58.93 18.84 -49.66
C VAL A 373 -59.86 19.74 -50.44
N TYR A 374 -59.45 20.22 -51.61
CA TYR A 374 -60.30 21.05 -52.49
C TYR A 374 -61.58 20.41 -52.87
N ALA A 375 -61.56 19.09 -53.11
CA ALA A 375 -62.78 18.34 -53.44
C ALA A 375 -63.77 18.27 -52.29
N ARG A 376 -63.43 18.73 -51.07
CA ARG A 376 -64.23 18.63 -49.85
C ARG A 376 -64.50 19.95 -49.17
N THR A 377 -64.03 21.06 -49.68
CA THR A 377 -64.19 22.39 -49.06
C THR A 377 -64.65 23.42 -50.07
N THR A 378 -65.28 24.46 -49.59
CA THR A 378 -65.71 25.61 -50.40
C THR A 378 -64.66 26.74 -50.43
N THR A 379 -63.55 26.53 -49.75
CA THR A 379 -62.48 27.55 -49.60
C THR A 379 -61.70 27.68 -50.91
N THR A 380 -61.33 28.93 -51.27
CA THR A 380 -60.61 29.25 -52.50
C THR A 380 -59.18 28.70 -52.49
N GLY A 381 -58.67 28.26 -53.70
CA GLY A 381 -57.38 27.55 -53.77
C GLY A 381 -56.17 28.27 -53.25
N ASP A 382 -56.07 29.58 -53.43
CA ASP A 382 -54.96 30.39 -52.99
C ASP A 382 -54.95 30.53 -51.44
N ASP A 383 -56.14 30.64 -50.84
CA ASP A 383 -56.30 30.72 -49.38
C ASP A 383 -55.90 29.38 -48.71
N LEU A 384 -56.30 28.24 -49.34
CA LEU A 384 -55.97 26.91 -48.84
C LEU A 384 -54.46 26.61 -48.90
N SER A 385 -53.81 26.98 -50.00
CA SER A 385 -52.36 26.81 -50.14
C SER A 385 -51.56 27.64 -49.12
N THR A 386 -51.99 28.87 -48.91
CA THR A 386 -51.36 29.78 -47.94
C THR A 386 -51.59 29.29 -46.51
N LEU A 387 -52.78 28.74 -46.18
CA LEU A 387 -53.09 28.24 -44.87
C LEU A 387 -52.26 27.01 -44.50
N LEU A 388 -52.13 26.04 -45.42
CA LEU A 388 -51.44 24.76 -45.17
C LEU A 388 -49.96 24.78 -45.42
N PHE A 389 -49.46 25.62 -46.34
CA PHE A 389 -48.05 25.62 -46.77
C PHE A 389 -47.44 27.03 -46.85
N GLY A 390 -48.14 28.06 -46.44
CA GLY A 390 -47.71 29.47 -46.53
C GLY A 390 -46.55 29.84 -45.61
N PRO A 391 -46.10 31.11 -45.69
CA PRO A 391 -45.00 31.65 -44.90
C PRO A 391 -45.32 31.72 -43.40
N ALA A 392 -44.30 32.00 -42.57
CA ALA A 392 -44.46 32.21 -41.16
C ALA A 392 -45.33 33.43 -40.84
N PRO A 393 -46.19 33.38 -39.76
CA PRO A 393 -46.98 34.51 -39.33
C PRO A 393 -46.11 35.64 -38.82
N ALA A 394 -46.53 36.92 -39.11
CA ALA A 394 -45.75 38.09 -38.78
C ALA A 394 -45.66 38.36 -37.25
N ASP A 395 -46.74 38.06 -36.53
CA ASP A 395 -46.89 38.31 -35.09
C ASP A 395 -47.64 37.20 -34.38
N ASP A 396 -47.80 37.31 -33.08
CA ASP A 396 -48.48 36.31 -32.23
C ASP A 396 -49.98 36.27 -32.51
N ALA A 397 -50.59 37.40 -32.90
CA ALA A 397 -51.99 37.47 -33.27
C ALA A 397 -52.26 36.71 -34.59
N ALA A 398 -51.40 36.89 -35.59
CA ALA A 398 -51.46 36.14 -36.83
C ALA A 398 -51.23 34.60 -36.61
N LEU A 399 -50.43 34.20 -35.62
CA LEU A 399 -50.24 32.80 -35.27
C LEU A 399 -51.52 32.19 -34.65
N VAL A 400 -52.23 32.97 -33.81
CA VAL A 400 -53.53 32.54 -33.22
C VAL A 400 -54.57 32.39 -34.33
N LEU A 401 -54.68 33.38 -35.20
CA LEU A 401 -55.58 33.33 -36.36
C LEU A 401 -55.29 32.14 -37.28
N LEU A 402 -54.00 31.83 -37.49
CA LEU A 402 -53.61 30.63 -38.26
C LEU A 402 -54.15 29.34 -37.57
N ALA A 403 -54.03 29.21 -36.27
CA ALA A 403 -54.54 28.04 -35.55
C ALA A 403 -56.08 27.92 -35.65
N GLU A 404 -56.79 29.05 -35.50
CA GLU A 404 -58.26 29.10 -35.65
C GLU A 404 -58.73 28.69 -37.05
N HIS A 405 -58.04 29.19 -38.10
CA HIS A 405 -58.37 28.84 -39.48
C HIS A 405 -58.04 27.39 -39.79
N LEU A 406 -56.95 26.81 -39.27
CA LEU A 406 -56.61 25.38 -39.40
C LEU A 406 -57.68 24.49 -38.72
N ASP A 407 -58.17 24.88 -37.55
CA ASP A 407 -59.24 24.16 -36.85
C ASP A 407 -60.60 24.29 -37.57
N ALA A 408 -60.88 25.44 -38.20
CA ALA A 408 -62.06 25.65 -38.99
C ALA A 408 -62.06 24.75 -40.25
N LEU A 409 -60.90 24.72 -40.96
CA LEU A 409 -60.72 23.84 -42.13
C LEU A 409 -60.87 22.37 -41.77
N GLU A 410 -60.29 21.93 -40.65
CA GLU A 410 -60.45 20.55 -40.17
C GLU A 410 -61.90 20.17 -39.90
N ARG A 411 -62.69 21.07 -39.30
CA ARG A 411 -64.15 20.89 -39.09
C ARG A 411 -64.88 20.78 -40.39
N GLU A 412 -64.60 21.67 -41.38
CA GLU A 412 -65.26 21.70 -42.70
C GLU A 412 -65.03 20.39 -43.41
N VAL A 413 -63.75 19.95 -43.51
CA VAL A 413 -63.41 18.62 -44.16
C VAL A 413 -64.01 17.44 -43.44
N ARG A 414 -64.28 17.51 -42.16
CA ARG A 414 -64.88 16.43 -41.39
C ARG A 414 -66.40 16.33 -41.65
N THR A 415 -67.05 17.42 -41.98
CA THR A 415 -68.54 17.49 -42.19
C THR A 415 -68.95 17.37 -43.66
N SER A 416 -68.05 17.46 -44.60
CA SER A 416 -68.21 17.20 -46.04
C SER A 416 -68.06 15.70 -46.35
#